data_274f7939c3230c33084eb1e8d8a24adb
#
_entry.id   274f7939c3230c33084eb1e8d8a24adb
#
_cell.length_a   1.000
_cell.length_b   1.000
_cell.length_c   1.000
_cell.angle_alpha   90.00
_cell.angle_beta   90.00
_cell.angle_gamma   90.00
#
_symmetry.space_group_name_H-M   'P 1'
#
loop_
_entity.id
_entity.type
_entity.pdbx_description
1 polymer ?
#
loop_
_entity_poly.entity_id
_entity_poly.type
_entity_poly.pdbx_seq_one_letter_code
_entity_poly.pdbx_strand_id
1 'polypeptide(L)'
;MQNYPKKGYLSSDFRVFHLHDEKLRTIPFHYHDFHKIILFLGGDVDYIIEGNSYHLQPDDIVFVAAGEIHRPVFGGDGEKTPYERIVIYIAPDFLQRLDERAKLAKCFAAAREQGRVMHQLPNRSHDLLFHMDKLEKTAHGEGFANGLYTEILFIEFLILLNRSIEDHELESLDTVSYDPKIQQVLRYINEHLADDLTIATLANQVFLSRYYLMKRFKADTGYSLHAYIRSKRLLFARDLLRTETSIQEISRASGFRYYSTFSRAF
;
A
#
# COMPACT_ATOMS: atom_id res chain seq x y z
N MET A 1 8.07 -15.40 -18.25
CA MET A 1 7.20 -15.05 -17.10
C MET A 1 7.70 -13.72 -16.55
N GLN A 2 6.92 -12.64 -16.66
CA GLN A 2 7.32 -11.36 -16.06
C GLN A 2 7.09 -11.45 -14.56
N ASN A 3 8.17 -11.57 -13.80
CA ASN A 3 8.14 -11.32 -12.35
C ASN A 3 8.08 -9.81 -12.16
N TYR A 4 7.05 -9.34 -11.44
CA TYR A 4 7.00 -7.94 -11.03
C TYR A 4 8.06 -7.69 -9.98
N PRO A 5 8.91 -6.66 -10.16
CA PRO A 5 9.98 -6.44 -9.23
C PRO A 5 9.43 -5.90 -7.91
N LYS A 6 9.81 -6.54 -6.80
CA LYS A 6 9.83 -5.88 -5.50
C LYS A 6 10.77 -4.68 -5.62
N LYS A 7 10.27 -3.48 -5.34
CA LYS A 7 11.09 -2.26 -5.35
C LYS A 7 11.42 -1.81 -3.93
N GLY A 8 12.70 -1.57 -3.69
CA GLY A 8 13.21 -1.02 -2.44
C GLY A 8 13.33 -2.05 -1.32
N TYR A 9 14.23 -1.73 -0.40
CA TYR A 9 14.47 -2.46 0.85
C TYR A 9 14.42 -1.48 2.00
N LEU A 10 13.80 -1.86 3.09
CA LEU A 10 13.81 -1.11 4.33
C LEU A 10 14.62 -1.90 5.37
N SER A 11 15.79 -1.37 5.75
CA SER A 11 16.69 -1.97 6.74
C SER A 11 16.58 -1.31 8.12
N SER A 12 15.63 -0.41 8.32
CA SER A 12 15.35 0.33 9.54
C SER A 12 13.87 0.23 9.90
N ASP A 13 13.51 0.59 11.12
CA ASP A 13 12.15 0.57 11.60
C ASP A 13 11.23 1.47 10.76
N PHE A 14 11.69 2.65 10.39
CA PHE A 14 11.03 3.52 9.42
C PHE A 14 12.05 4.44 8.73
N ARG A 15 11.63 5.09 7.65
CA ARG A 15 12.38 6.14 6.95
C ARG A 15 11.46 7.20 6.40
N VAL A 16 11.91 8.45 6.44
CA VAL A 16 11.22 9.60 5.87
C VAL A 16 12.03 10.14 4.71
N PHE A 17 11.35 10.50 3.61
CA PHE A 17 11.95 11.06 2.41
C PHE A 17 11.12 12.23 1.93
N HIS A 18 11.79 13.32 1.55
CA HIS A 18 11.20 14.35 0.70
C HIS A 18 11.68 14.10 -0.73
N LEU A 19 10.77 13.85 -1.64
CA LEU A 19 11.06 13.47 -3.01
C LEU A 19 10.47 14.49 -3.98
N HIS A 20 11.33 15.03 -4.84
CA HIS A 20 10.97 15.98 -5.87
C HIS A 20 11.52 15.48 -7.22
N ASP A 21 10.65 14.92 -8.05
CA ASP A 21 11.01 14.35 -9.35
C ASP A 21 10.63 15.33 -10.47
N GLU A 22 11.61 16.01 -11.04
CA GLU A 22 11.40 16.90 -12.20
C GLU A 22 11.19 16.12 -13.50
N LYS A 23 11.85 14.98 -13.64
CA LYS A 23 11.79 14.10 -14.81
C LYS A 23 10.96 12.85 -14.50
N LEU A 24 9.73 12.88 -14.92
CA LEU A 24 8.81 11.78 -14.69
C LEU A 24 9.08 10.64 -15.68
N ARG A 25 9.29 9.46 -15.15
CA ARG A 25 9.42 8.22 -15.94
C ARG A 25 8.26 7.29 -15.63
N THR A 26 7.77 6.58 -16.62
CA THR A 26 6.77 5.54 -16.40
C THR A 26 7.24 4.57 -15.33
N ILE A 27 6.51 4.53 -14.22
CA ILE A 27 6.76 3.59 -13.13
C ILE A 27 5.82 2.40 -13.32
N PRO A 28 6.35 1.18 -13.54
CA PRO A 28 5.50 0.00 -13.67
C PRO A 28 4.83 -0.33 -12.34
N PHE A 29 3.75 -1.10 -12.40
CA PHE A 29 3.17 -1.68 -11.20
C PHE A 29 4.22 -2.45 -10.40
N HIS A 30 4.26 -2.21 -9.09
CA HIS A 30 5.18 -2.83 -8.16
C HIS A 30 4.56 -2.92 -6.77
N TYR A 31 5.23 -3.60 -5.87
CA TYR A 31 4.88 -3.69 -4.46
C TYR A 31 6.14 -3.59 -3.60
N HIS A 32 5.95 -3.33 -2.32
CA HIS A 32 6.99 -3.33 -1.30
C HIS A 32 6.60 -4.29 -0.17
N ASP A 33 7.56 -4.70 0.63
CA ASP A 33 7.33 -5.47 1.85
C ASP A 33 7.25 -4.58 3.11
N PHE A 34 7.08 -3.30 2.93
CA PHE A 34 6.87 -2.30 3.96
C PHE A 34 5.63 -1.46 3.65
N HIS A 35 5.07 -0.84 4.68
CA HIS A 35 3.97 0.11 4.52
C HIS A 35 4.49 1.47 4.05
N LYS A 36 3.63 2.22 3.39
CA LYS A 36 3.88 3.60 2.99
C LYS A 36 2.77 4.51 3.45
N ILE A 37 3.14 5.69 3.95
CA ILE A 37 2.28 6.86 4.03
C ILE A 37 2.92 7.93 3.16
N ILE A 38 2.15 8.53 2.26
CA ILE A 38 2.62 9.58 1.35
C ILE A 38 1.78 10.81 1.60
N LEU A 39 2.41 11.94 1.87
CA LEU A 39 1.80 13.25 1.75
C LEU A 39 2.13 13.80 0.37
N PHE A 40 1.11 14.00 -0.45
CA PHE A 40 1.26 14.56 -1.78
C PHE A 40 1.31 16.08 -1.71
N LEU A 41 2.36 16.68 -2.27
CA LEU A 41 2.59 18.13 -2.22
C LEU A 41 2.31 18.81 -3.57
N GLY A 42 2.50 18.09 -4.68
CA GLY A 42 2.23 18.66 -6.00
C GLY A 42 2.57 17.73 -7.16
N GLY A 43 1.97 18.03 -8.29
CA GLY A 43 2.10 17.28 -9.53
C GLY A 43 0.72 17.02 -10.17
N ASP A 44 0.74 16.40 -11.35
CA ASP A 44 -0.47 15.86 -12.01
C ASP A 44 -0.35 14.34 -11.99
N VAL A 45 -0.95 13.71 -10.97
CA VAL A 45 -0.72 12.30 -10.65
C VAL A 45 -2.01 11.57 -10.35
N ASP A 46 -2.28 10.52 -11.13
CA ASP A 46 -3.22 9.48 -10.74
C ASP A 46 -2.47 8.37 -10.01
N TYR A 47 -2.85 8.09 -8.77
CA TYR A 47 -2.21 7.03 -8.00
C TYR A 47 -3.09 5.78 -7.99
N ILE A 48 -2.59 4.70 -8.59
CA ILE A 48 -3.33 3.44 -8.71
C ILE A 48 -2.88 2.49 -7.59
N ILE A 49 -3.84 2.02 -6.76
CA ILE A 49 -3.60 1.07 -5.67
C ILE A 49 -4.64 -0.05 -5.75
N GLU A 50 -4.19 -1.30 -5.87
CA GLU A 50 -5.06 -2.48 -5.91
C GLU A 50 -6.25 -2.31 -6.89
N GLY A 51 -5.99 -1.70 -8.06
CA GLY A 51 -6.99 -1.49 -9.11
C GLY A 51 -7.91 -0.27 -8.93
N ASN A 52 -7.72 0.54 -7.88
CA ASN A 52 -8.41 1.82 -7.70
C ASN A 52 -7.50 2.95 -8.16
N SER A 53 -8.02 3.92 -8.90
CA SER A 53 -7.31 5.12 -9.31
C SER A 53 -7.81 6.33 -8.54
N TYR A 54 -6.87 7.11 -8.02
CA TYR A 54 -7.10 8.32 -7.25
C TYR A 54 -6.36 9.46 -7.93
N HIS A 55 -7.08 10.49 -8.36
CA HIS A 55 -6.47 11.72 -8.85
C HIS A 55 -6.05 12.57 -7.64
N LEU A 56 -4.74 12.67 -7.40
CA LEU A 56 -4.21 13.30 -6.21
C LEU A 56 -4.30 14.83 -6.28
N GLN A 57 -4.66 15.42 -5.14
CA GLN A 57 -4.61 16.85 -4.90
C GLN A 57 -3.57 17.17 -3.84
N PRO A 58 -2.95 18.36 -3.84
CA PRO A 58 -2.06 18.77 -2.76
C PRO A 58 -2.69 18.54 -1.40
N ASP A 59 -1.88 18.10 -0.44
CA ASP A 59 -2.24 17.74 0.93
C ASP A 59 -2.99 16.41 1.11
N ASP A 60 -3.15 15.63 0.03
CA ASP A 60 -3.68 14.27 0.14
C ASP A 60 -2.71 13.34 0.84
N ILE A 61 -3.26 12.49 1.72
CA ILE A 61 -2.54 11.44 2.42
C ILE A 61 -2.87 10.10 1.77
N VAL A 62 -1.85 9.46 1.20
CA VAL A 62 -1.98 8.17 0.50
C VAL A 62 -1.45 7.05 1.39
N PHE A 63 -2.25 6.00 1.55
CA PHE A 63 -1.89 4.80 2.30
C PHE A 63 -1.63 3.64 1.35
N VAL A 64 -0.46 3.04 1.46
CA VAL A 64 -0.12 1.81 0.74
C VAL A 64 0.36 0.77 1.76
N ALA A 65 -0.43 -0.24 2.00
CA ALA A 65 -0.03 -1.31 2.91
C ALA A 65 1.05 -2.21 2.29
N ALA A 66 1.84 -2.87 3.13
CA ALA A 66 2.82 -3.84 2.67
C ALA A 66 2.16 -4.88 1.76
N GLY A 67 2.78 -5.11 0.59
CA GLY A 67 2.28 -6.05 -0.41
C GLY A 67 1.15 -5.53 -1.31
N GLU A 68 0.67 -4.32 -1.13
CA GLU A 68 -0.29 -3.72 -2.05
C GLU A 68 0.39 -3.29 -3.34
N ILE A 69 -0.23 -3.68 -4.46
CA ILE A 69 0.26 -3.37 -5.79
C ILE A 69 -0.16 -1.96 -6.16
N HIS A 70 0.80 -1.14 -6.54
CA HIS A 70 0.55 0.26 -6.83
C HIS A 70 1.49 0.84 -7.88
N ARG A 71 1.11 1.98 -8.42
CA ARG A 71 1.97 2.87 -9.22
C ARG A 71 1.39 4.27 -9.28
N PRO A 72 2.22 5.31 -9.41
CA PRO A 72 1.79 6.60 -9.93
C PRO A 72 1.65 6.52 -11.46
N VAL A 73 0.70 7.25 -12.00
CA VAL A 73 0.54 7.54 -13.42
C VAL A 73 0.55 9.04 -13.55
N PHE A 74 1.42 9.55 -14.40
CA PHE A 74 1.60 10.98 -14.57
C PHE A 74 0.75 11.47 -15.73
N GLY A 75 -0.03 12.54 -15.51
CA GLY A 75 -0.83 13.22 -16.51
C GLY A 75 0.01 14.18 -17.36
N GLY A 76 -0.56 14.63 -18.49
CA GLY A 76 0.08 15.58 -19.38
C GLY A 76 1.34 15.07 -20.07
N ASP A 77 2.15 15.99 -20.58
CA ASP A 77 3.41 15.69 -21.30
C ASP A 77 4.57 15.33 -20.35
N GLY A 78 4.33 15.03 -19.06
CA GLY A 78 5.28 14.50 -18.08
C GLY A 78 6.47 15.43 -17.73
N GLU A 79 6.72 16.46 -18.51
CA GLU A 79 7.90 17.33 -18.36
C GLU A 79 7.61 18.65 -17.62
N LYS A 80 6.33 19.01 -17.41
CA LYS A 80 5.95 20.35 -16.94
C LYS A 80 5.56 20.46 -15.47
N THR A 81 5.24 19.37 -14.82
CA THR A 81 4.75 19.39 -13.43
C THR A 81 5.55 18.41 -12.59
N PRO A 82 6.49 18.88 -11.75
CA PRO A 82 7.26 18.03 -10.87
C PRO A 82 6.34 17.23 -9.94
N TYR A 83 6.72 16.00 -9.65
CA TYR A 83 6.03 15.15 -8.66
C TYR A 83 6.70 15.31 -7.30
N GLU A 84 6.07 16.06 -6.41
CA GLU A 84 6.59 16.37 -5.08
C GLU A 84 5.76 15.69 -3.99
N ARG A 85 6.43 15.04 -3.04
CA ARG A 85 5.81 14.32 -1.92
C ARG A 85 6.76 14.07 -0.77
N ILE A 86 6.22 13.98 0.44
CA ILE A 86 6.91 13.40 1.58
C ILE A 86 6.44 11.94 1.71
N VAL A 87 7.36 11.02 1.90
CA VAL A 87 7.07 9.58 1.98
C VAL A 87 7.66 8.98 3.23
N ILE A 88 6.83 8.29 4.01
CA ILE A 88 7.28 7.49 5.15
C ILE A 88 7.19 6.01 4.76
N TYR A 89 8.32 5.30 4.82
CA TYR A 89 8.38 3.84 4.75
C TYR A 89 8.39 3.28 6.17
N ILE A 90 7.58 2.27 6.45
CA ILE A 90 7.36 1.72 7.79
C ILE A 90 7.51 0.20 7.74
N ALA A 91 8.45 -0.35 8.51
CA ALA A 91 8.61 -1.79 8.64
C ALA A 91 7.36 -2.40 9.32
N PRO A 92 6.78 -3.49 8.78
CA PRO A 92 5.63 -4.13 9.40
C PRO A 92 5.87 -4.54 10.84
N ASP A 93 7.07 -5.05 11.17
CA ASP A 93 7.43 -5.46 12.54
C ASP A 93 7.46 -4.30 13.52
N PHE A 94 7.92 -3.14 13.07
CA PHE A 94 7.92 -1.94 13.90
C PHE A 94 6.49 -1.48 14.17
N LEU A 95 5.68 -1.40 13.13
CA LEU A 95 4.28 -1.03 13.27
C LEU A 95 3.51 -2.01 14.16
N GLN A 96 3.79 -3.32 14.05
CA GLN A 96 3.21 -4.34 14.93
C GLN A 96 3.58 -4.13 16.40
N ARG A 97 4.87 -3.86 16.70
CA ARG A 97 5.30 -3.55 18.08
C ARG A 97 4.59 -2.32 18.66
N LEU A 98 4.34 -1.30 17.84
CA LEU A 98 3.55 -0.14 18.25
C LEU A 98 2.08 -0.49 18.42
N ASP A 99 1.53 -1.35 17.57
CA ASP A 99 0.13 -1.76 17.58
C ASP A 99 -0.25 -2.59 18.82
N GLU A 100 0.67 -3.38 19.33
CA GLU A 100 0.51 -4.10 20.61
C GLU A 100 0.25 -3.14 21.78
N ARG A 101 0.80 -1.92 21.72
CA ARG A 101 0.67 -0.90 22.76
C ARG A 101 -0.54 0.02 22.59
N ALA A 102 -0.85 0.42 21.36
CA ALA A 102 -1.77 1.51 21.11
C ALA A 102 -2.64 1.37 19.85
N LYS A 103 -2.59 0.22 19.17
CA LYS A 103 -3.38 -0.03 17.93
C LYS A 103 -3.14 1.00 16.83
N LEU A 104 -1.91 1.47 16.65
CA LEU A 104 -1.55 2.54 15.72
C LEU A 104 -1.64 2.12 14.24
N ALA A 105 -1.67 0.82 13.94
CA ALA A 105 -1.91 0.31 12.58
C ALA A 105 -3.37 0.48 12.11
N LYS A 106 -4.29 0.92 13.00
CA LYS A 106 -5.73 1.09 12.70
C LYS A 106 -5.98 2.02 11.51
N CYS A 107 -5.13 3.04 11.29
CA CYS A 107 -5.21 3.92 10.14
C CYS A 107 -5.11 3.18 8.80
N PHE A 108 -4.30 2.12 8.70
CA PHE A 108 -4.22 1.32 7.48
C PHE A 108 -5.47 0.44 7.27
N ALA A 109 -6.10 -0.04 8.35
CA ALA A 109 -7.36 -0.77 8.26
C ALA A 109 -8.48 0.18 7.81
N ALA A 110 -8.60 1.34 8.42
CA ALA A 110 -9.56 2.38 8.03
C ALA A 110 -9.38 2.80 6.56
N ALA A 111 -8.13 3.05 6.13
CA ALA A 111 -7.83 3.36 4.74
C ALA A 111 -8.21 2.23 3.78
N ARG A 112 -8.15 0.97 4.21
CA ARG A 112 -8.59 -0.17 3.39
C ARG A 112 -10.11 -0.19 3.18
N GLU A 113 -10.87 0.21 4.17
CA GLU A 113 -12.33 0.18 4.16
C GLU A 113 -12.94 1.44 3.51
N GLN A 114 -12.41 2.60 3.84
CA GLN A 114 -12.97 3.90 3.42
C GLN A 114 -12.40 4.41 2.09
N GLY A 115 -11.11 4.16 1.82
CA GLY A 115 -10.39 4.64 0.63
C GLY A 115 -8.92 4.81 0.94
N ARG A 116 -8.04 4.50 -0.04
CA ARG A 116 -6.58 4.54 0.14
C ARG A 116 -6.01 5.95 0.15
N VAL A 117 -6.80 6.93 -0.22
CA VAL A 117 -6.41 8.35 -0.27
C VAL A 117 -7.42 9.15 0.53
N MET A 118 -6.92 9.97 1.43
CA MET A 118 -7.72 10.81 2.31
C MET A 118 -7.25 12.26 2.22
N HIS A 119 -8.18 13.17 2.18
CA HIS A 119 -7.95 14.62 2.20
C HIS A 119 -8.29 15.21 3.57
N GLN A 120 -7.50 16.16 4.05
CA GLN A 120 -7.81 16.86 5.31
C GLN A 120 -8.91 17.90 5.11
N LEU A 121 -9.97 17.82 5.92
CA LEU A 121 -11.03 18.80 5.91
C LEU A 121 -10.57 20.14 6.52
N PRO A 122 -11.16 21.25 6.10
CA PRO A 122 -10.97 22.55 6.79
C PRO A 122 -11.41 22.50 8.26
N ASN A 123 -10.84 23.37 9.09
CA ASN A 123 -11.20 23.51 10.51
C ASN A 123 -11.00 22.26 11.38
N ARG A 124 -9.96 21.49 11.09
CA ARG A 124 -9.55 20.30 11.83
C ARG A 124 -8.85 20.65 13.15
N SER A 125 -8.92 19.75 14.13
CA SER A 125 -8.20 19.87 15.42
C SER A 125 -6.73 19.47 15.32
N HIS A 126 -6.39 18.59 14.36
CA HIS A 126 -5.04 18.04 14.17
C HIS A 126 -4.44 18.55 12.85
N ASP A 127 -3.30 19.22 12.94
CA ASP A 127 -2.57 19.67 11.75
C ASP A 127 -1.54 18.61 11.32
N LEU A 128 -2.01 17.63 10.56
CA LEU A 128 -1.17 16.52 10.08
C LEU A 128 -0.06 17.01 9.16
N LEU A 129 -0.30 18.07 8.38
CA LEU A 129 0.68 18.66 7.47
C LEU A 129 1.86 19.24 8.24
N PHE A 130 1.56 20.01 9.30
CA PHE A 130 2.58 20.55 10.19
C PHE A 130 3.42 19.45 10.86
N HIS A 131 2.76 18.39 11.35
CA HIS A 131 3.46 17.28 12.00
C HIS A 131 4.32 16.47 11.00
N MET A 132 3.85 16.30 9.77
CA MET A 132 4.61 15.62 8.71
C MET A 132 5.85 16.46 8.30
N ASP A 133 5.69 17.77 8.11
CA ASP A 133 6.79 18.69 7.81
C ASP A 133 7.85 18.71 8.94
N LYS A 134 7.40 18.79 10.19
CA LYS A 134 8.28 18.73 11.36
C LYS A 134 9.04 17.41 11.43
N LEU A 135 8.36 16.28 11.20
CA LEU A 135 8.97 14.96 11.17
C LEU A 135 10.02 14.86 10.06
N GLU A 136 9.69 15.33 8.86
CA GLU A 136 10.60 15.32 7.70
C GLU A 136 11.87 16.11 7.98
N LYS A 137 11.75 17.37 8.42
CA LYS A 137 12.88 18.23 8.77
C LYS A 137 13.76 17.63 9.88
N THR A 138 13.14 17.03 10.89
CA THR A 138 13.87 16.40 11.99
C THR A 138 14.60 15.13 11.52
N ALA A 139 13.98 14.32 10.67
CA ALA A 139 14.57 13.09 10.16
C ALA A 139 15.88 13.31 9.38
N HIS A 140 16.03 14.49 8.75
CA HIS A 140 17.24 14.90 8.03
C HIS A 140 18.19 15.78 8.84
N GLY A 141 17.79 16.13 10.06
CA GLY A 141 18.60 16.95 10.97
C GLY A 141 19.67 16.14 11.72
N GLU A 142 20.57 16.89 12.36
CA GLU A 142 21.59 16.36 13.25
C GLU A 142 21.38 16.97 14.66
N GLY A 143 21.79 16.25 15.70
CA GLY A 143 21.72 16.77 17.07
C GLY A 143 21.67 15.67 18.12
N PHE A 144 21.71 16.11 19.38
CA PHE A 144 21.60 15.20 20.50
C PHE A 144 20.29 14.41 20.47
N ALA A 145 20.40 13.08 20.48
CA ALA A 145 19.26 12.15 20.47
C ALA A 145 18.29 12.33 19.28
N ASN A 146 18.76 12.84 18.13
CA ASN A 146 17.92 13.15 16.99
C ASN A 146 17.12 11.92 16.48
N GLY A 147 17.74 10.74 16.45
CA GLY A 147 17.04 9.50 16.06
C GLY A 147 15.85 9.17 16.97
N LEU A 148 16.03 9.29 18.29
CA LEU A 148 14.94 9.10 19.26
C LEU A 148 13.85 10.17 19.10
N TYR A 149 14.24 11.42 18.89
CA TYR A 149 13.28 12.50 18.68
C TYR A 149 12.47 12.32 17.40
N THR A 150 13.12 11.86 16.33
CA THR A 150 12.43 11.50 15.07
C THR A 150 11.42 10.36 15.29
N GLU A 151 11.77 9.34 16.07
CA GLU A 151 10.86 8.25 16.42
C GLU A 151 9.64 8.75 17.22
N ILE A 152 9.88 9.62 18.20
CA ILE A 152 8.79 10.24 19.00
C ILE A 152 7.84 11.02 18.08
N LEU A 153 8.37 11.85 17.18
CA LEU A 153 7.57 12.61 16.21
C LEU A 153 6.79 11.72 15.25
N PHE A 154 7.38 10.61 14.83
CA PHE A 154 6.68 9.63 14.00
C PHE A 154 5.52 8.95 14.75
N ILE A 155 5.71 8.57 16.01
CA ILE A 155 4.65 8.00 16.86
C ILE A 155 3.56 9.05 17.12
N GLU A 156 3.94 10.30 17.41
CA GLU A 156 3.01 11.42 17.55
C GLU A 156 2.17 11.58 16.27
N PHE A 157 2.80 11.63 15.11
CA PHE A 157 2.10 11.70 13.82
C PHE A 157 1.10 10.55 13.63
N LEU A 158 1.47 9.30 13.94
CA LEU A 158 0.56 8.15 13.84
C LEU A 158 -0.62 8.26 14.81
N ILE A 159 -0.41 8.79 16.02
CA ILE A 159 -1.49 9.03 16.99
C ILE A 159 -2.47 10.08 16.44
N LEU A 160 -1.95 11.20 15.97
CA LEU A 160 -2.78 12.29 15.44
C LEU A 160 -3.52 11.85 14.18
N LEU A 161 -2.87 11.09 13.30
CA LEU A 161 -3.48 10.51 12.11
C LEU A 161 -4.68 9.60 12.45
N ASN A 162 -4.53 8.72 13.44
CA ASN A 162 -5.63 7.87 13.89
C ASN A 162 -6.77 8.68 14.53
N ARG A 163 -6.45 9.71 15.31
CA ARG A 163 -7.45 10.62 15.88
C ARG A 163 -8.21 11.38 14.81
N SER A 164 -7.51 11.96 13.83
CA SER A 164 -8.16 12.65 12.70
C SER A 164 -9.11 11.75 11.92
N ILE A 165 -8.80 10.44 11.80
CA ILE A 165 -9.71 9.46 11.20
C ILE A 165 -10.92 9.21 12.10
N GLU A 166 -10.74 9.05 13.41
CA GLU A 166 -11.82 8.81 14.36
C GLU A 166 -12.72 10.05 14.52
N ASP A 167 -12.15 11.24 14.47
CA ASP A 167 -12.86 12.53 14.58
C ASP A 167 -13.48 12.99 13.24
N HIS A 168 -13.39 12.15 12.18
CA HIS A 168 -13.90 12.46 10.84
C HIS A 168 -13.32 13.76 10.23
N GLU A 169 -12.07 14.07 10.53
CA GLU A 169 -11.35 15.21 9.96
C GLU A 169 -10.70 14.91 8.61
N LEU A 170 -10.74 13.64 8.21
CA LEU A 170 -10.27 13.16 6.91
C LEU A 170 -11.45 12.64 6.08
N GLU A 171 -11.52 13.05 4.83
CA GLU A 171 -12.49 12.58 3.86
C GLU A 171 -11.80 11.70 2.82
N SER A 172 -12.37 10.54 2.52
CA SER A 172 -11.82 9.70 1.47
C SER A 172 -12.14 10.29 0.10
N LEU A 173 -11.16 10.29 -0.78
CA LEU A 173 -11.38 10.72 -2.16
C LEU A 173 -12.23 9.69 -2.92
N ASP A 174 -13.15 10.23 -3.73
CA ASP A 174 -13.87 9.42 -4.70
C ASP A 174 -12.90 8.76 -5.67
N THR A 175 -13.04 7.46 -5.81
CA THR A 175 -12.23 6.70 -6.76
C THR A 175 -12.85 6.79 -8.15
N VAL A 176 -12.04 7.06 -9.16
CA VAL A 176 -12.40 6.64 -10.52
C VAL A 176 -12.27 5.11 -10.54
N SER A 177 -13.37 4.46 -10.19
CA SER A 177 -13.40 3.02 -10.02
C SER A 177 -13.11 2.31 -11.34
N TYR A 178 -12.09 1.44 -11.35
CA TYR A 178 -12.02 0.41 -12.36
C TYR A 178 -13.27 -0.49 -12.30
N ASP A 179 -13.44 -1.37 -13.27
CA ASP A 179 -14.60 -2.26 -13.38
C ASP A 179 -14.99 -2.85 -12.00
N PRO A 180 -16.19 -2.58 -11.46
CA PRO A 180 -16.63 -3.07 -10.15
C PRO A 180 -16.49 -4.58 -9.98
N LYS A 181 -16.55 -5.33 -11.08
CA LYS A 181 -16.34 -6.78 -11.09
C LYS A 181 -14.89 -7.15 -10.81
N ILE A 182 -13.93 -6.36 -11.30
CA ILE A 182 -12.51 -6.56 -11.00
C ILE A 182 -12.22 -6.25 -9.52
N GLN A 183 -12.84 -5.22 -8.95
CA GLN A 183 -12.75 -4.95 -7.52
C GLN A 183 -13.31 -6.10 -6.67
N GLN A 184 -14.45 -6.65 -7.06
CA GLN A 184 -15.03 -7.82 -6.41
C GLN A 184 -14.09 -9.02 -6.45
N VAL A 185 -13.44 -9.27 -7.60
CA VAL A 185 -12.43 -10.33 -7.74
C VAL A 185 -11.22 -10.09 -6.85
N LEU A 186 -10.69 -8.85 -6.80
CA LEU A 186 -9.56 -8.49 -5.94
C LEU A 186 -9.88 -8.71 -4.46
N ARG A 187 -11.06 -8.27 -4.03
CA ARG A 187 -11.56 -8.49 -2.66
C ARG A 187 -11.66 -9.97 -2.34
N TYR A 188 -12.33 -10.72 -3.19
CA TYR A 188 -12.51 -12.16 -3.02
C TYR A 188 -11.16 -12.90 -2.92
N ILE A 189 -10.18 -12.57 -3.78
CA ILE A 189 -8.84 -13.16 -3.70
C ILE A 189 -8.18 -12.87 -2.35
N ASN A 190 -8.23 -11.63 -1.87
CA ASN A 190 -7.59 -11.23 -0.62
C ASN A 190 -8.22 -11.89 0.62
N GLU A 191 -9.52 -12.16 0.58
CA GLU A 191 -10.27 -12.84 1.66
C GLU A 191 -10.09 -14.35 1.65
N HIS A 192 -9.74 -14.95 0.49
CA HIS A 192 -9.73 -16.39 0.26
C HIS A 192 -8.37 -16.93 -0.19
N LEU A 193 -7.24 -16.30 0.23
CA LEU A 193 -5.89 -16.67 -0.23
C LEU A 193 -5.52 -18.12 0.02
N ALA A 194 -6.03 -18.71 1.13
CA ALA A 194 -5.80 -20.09 1.49
C ALA A 194 -6.60 -21.10 0.65
N ASP A 195 -7.68 -20.64 0.01
CA ASP A 195 -8.63 -21.50 -0.72
C ASP A 195 -8.15 -21.86 -2.14
N ASP A 196 -8.84 -22.77 -2.79
CA ASP A 196 -8.56 -23.13 -4.20
C ASP A 196 -9.09 -22.05 -5.16
N LEU A 197 -8.28 -21.03 -5.39
CA LEU A 197 -8.58 -19.91 -6.28
C LEU A 197 -8.34 -20.29 -7.76
N THR A 198 -9.34 -20.91 -8.39
CA THR A 198 -9.29 -21.17 -9.85
C THR A 198 -9.84 -19.99 -10.64
N ILE A 199 -9.35 -19.81 -11.87
CA ILE A 199 -9.91 -18.79 -12.78
C ILE A 199 -11.40 -19.01 -13.03
N ALA A 200 -11.83 -20.27 -13.05
CA ALA A 200 -13.24 -20.63 -13.22
C ALA A 200 -14.09 -20.15 -12.05
N THR A 201 -13.65 -20.39 -10.82
CA THR A 201 -14.33 -19.94 -9.60
C THR A 201 -14.45 -18.40 -9.61
N LEU A 202 -13.35 -17.70 -9.87
CA LEU A 202 -13.33 -16.24 -9.90
C LEU A 202 -14.22 -15.66 -11.02
N ALA A 203 -14.22 -16.27 -12.20
CA ALA A 203 -15.05 -15.82 -13.31
C ALA A 203 -16.56 -16.01 -13.02
N ASN A 204 -16.91 -17.11 -12.38
CA ASN A 204 -18.30 -17.38 -11.98
C ASN A 204 -18.81 -16.41 -10.93
N GLN A 205 -17.96 -15.99 -9.96
CA GLN A 205 -18.31 -15.02 -8.92
C GLN A 205 -18.77 -13.67 -9.48
N VAL A 206 -18.24 -13.28 -10.66
CA VAL A 206 -18.52 -11.99 -11.27
C VAL A 206 -19.31 -12.09 -12.58
N PHE A 207 -19.78 -13.29 -12.91
CA PHE A 207 -20.52 -13.57 -14.15
C PHE A 207 -19.79 -13.11 -15.42
N LEU A 208 -18.48 -13.44 -15.50
CA LEU A 208 -17.64 -13.16 -16.67
C LEU A 208 -17.12 -14.45 -17.30
N SER A 209 -16.81 -14.42 -18.59
CA SER A 209 -16.03 -15.49 -19.20
C SER A 209 -14.59 -15.47 -18.66
N ARG A 210 -13.93 -16.65 -18.55
CA ARG A 210 -12.55 -16.78 -18.11
C ARG A 210 -11.59 -15.89 -18.93
N TYR A 211 -11.78 -15.85 -20.24
CA TYR A 211 -10.97 -15.03 -21.13
C TYR A 211 -11.13 -13.53 -20.85
N TYR A 212 -12.37 -13.07 -20.74
CA TYR A 212 -12.66 -11.65 -20.47
C TYR A 212 -12.13 -11.22 -19.11
N LEU A 213 -12.35 -12.04 -18.06
CA LEU A 213 -11.80 -11.79 -16.73
C LEU A 213 -10.26 -11.66 -16.77
N MET A 214 -9.55 -12.60 -17.36
CA MET A 214 -8.08 -12.55 -17.43
C MET A 214 -7.57 -11.31 -18.18
N LYS A 215 -8.21 -10.96 -19.31
CA LYS A 215 -7.85 -9.79 -20.11
C LYS A 215 -8.11 -8.50 -19.34
N ARG A 216 -9.29 -8.37 -18.76
CA ARG A 216 -9.71 -7.17 -18.03
C ARG A 216 -8.89 -6.99 -16.76
N PHE A 217 -8.73 -8.05 -15.95
CA PHE A 217 -7.91 -8.03 -14.75
C PHE A 217 -6.49 -7.56 -15.04
N LYS A 218 -5.85 -8.07 -16.12
CA LYS A 218 -4.51 -7.63 -16.50
C LYS A 218 -4.48 -6.18 -16.96
N ALA A 219 -5.49 -5.71 -17.66
CA ALA A 219 -5.57 -4.31 -18.10
C ALA A 219 -5.68 -3.35 -16.89
N ASP A 220 -6.51 -3.70 -15.91
CA ASP A 220 -6.81 -2.84 -14.76
C ASP A 220 -5.72 -2.91 -13.68
N THR A 221 -5.14 -4.08 -13.43
CA THR A 221 -4.15 -4.28 -12.36
C THR A 221 -2.70 -4.33 -12.82
N GLY A 222 -2.48 -4.47 -14.13
CA GLY A 222 -1.16 -4.75 -14.72
C GLY A 222 -0.67 -6.18 -14.51
N TYR A 223 -1.37 -7.03 -13.76
CA TYR A 223 -0.98 -8.39 -13.40
C TYR A 223 -1.85 -9.44 -14.11
N SER A 224 -1.23 -10.58 -14.46
CA SER A 224 -2.06 -11.77 -14.71
C SER A 224 -2.65 -12.26 -13.38
N LEU A 225 -3.86 -12.82 -13.42
CA LEU A 225 -4.55 -13.37 -12.24
C LEU A 225 -3.65 -14.35 -11.45
N HIS A 226 -2.97 -15.27 -12.15
CA HIS A 226 -2.05 -16.20 -11.52
C HIS A 226 -0.85 -15.53 -10.83
N ALA A 227 -0.27 -14.50 -11.47
CA ALA A 227 0.85 -13.76 -10.87
C ALA A 227 0.42 -13.00 -9.62
N TYR A 228 -0.76 -12.38 -9.66
CA TYR A 228 -1.35 -11.68 -8.52
C TYR A 228 -1.58 -12.61 -7.33
N ILE A 229 -2.35 -13.70 -7.52
CA ILE A 229 -2.64 -14.68 -6.46
C ILE A 229 -1.33 -15.23 -5.87
N ARG A 230 -0.36 -15.61 -6.72
CA ARG A 230 0.94 -16.10 -6.26
C ARG A 230 1.68 -15.08 -5.40
N SER A 231 1.74 -13.82 -5.83
CA SER A 231 2.42 -12.75 -5.07
C SER A 231 1.76 -12.53 -3.71
N LYS A 232 0.43 -12.50 -3.66
CA LYS A 232 -0.32 -12.33 -2.40
C LYS A 232 -0.09 -13.51 -1.45
N ARG A 233 -0.10 -14.75 -1.96
CA ARG A 233 0.20 -15.96 -1.17
C ARG A 233 1.62 -15.97 -0.62
N LEU A 234 2.61 -15.49 -1.38
CA LEU A 234 3.99 -15.39 -0.90
C LEU A 234 4.14 -14.34 0.21
N LEU A 235 3.44 -13.22 0.09
CA LEU A 235 3.43 -12.20 1.15
C LEU A 235 2.77 -12.75 2.42
N PHE A 236 1.64 -13.43 2.29
CA PHE A 236 0.96 -14.08 3.42
C PHE A 236 1.85 -15.17 4.05
N ALA A 237 2.52 -15.99 3.24
CA ALA A 237 3.48 -16.98 3.73
C ALA A 237 4.63 -16.35 4.52
N ARG A 238 5.15 -15.20 4.04
CA ARG A 238 6.22 -14.48 4.75
C ARG A 238 5.76 -14.02 6.13
N ASP A 239 4.53 -13.56 6.26
CA ASP A 239 3.99 -13.14 7.55
C ASP A 239 3.80 -14.34 8.50
N LEU A 240 3.44 -15.51 7.97
CA LEU A 240 3.37 -16.76 8.74
C LEU A 240 4.74 -17.32 9.15
N LEU A 241 5.84 -16.99 8.45
CA LEU A 241 7.20 -17.40 8.85
C LEU A 241 7.67 -16.84 10.21
N ARG A 242 6.95 -15.88 10.75
CA ARG A 242 7.19 -15.31 12.08
C ARG A 242 6.58 -16.14 13.20
N THR A 243 5.75 -17.11 12.86
CA THR A 243 5.17 -18.07 13.80
C THR A 243 6.09 -19.30 13.92
N GLU A 244 5.99 -20.02 15.02
CA GLU A 244 6.74 -21.27 15.24
C GLU A 244 6.20 -22.44 14.41
N THR A 245 5.63 -22.18 13.25
CA THR A 245 4.95 -23.15 12.37
C THR A 245 5.96 -23.72 11.35
N SER A 246 5.82 -24.99 11.02
CA SER A 246 6.69 -25.63 10.04
C SER A 246 6.51 -25.01 8.64
N ILE A 247 7.57 -24.97 7.84
CA ILE A 247 7.56 -24.45 6.47
C ILE A 247 6.52 -25.16 5.57
N GLN A 248 6.25 -26.44 5.84
CA GLN A 248 5.26 -27.19 5.08
C GLN A 248 3.82 -26.75 5.43
N GLU A 249 3.55 -26.49 6.71
CA GLU A 249 2.27 -25.95 7.18
C GLU A 249 2.05 -24.54 6.66
N ILE A 250 3.09 -23.68 6.70
CA ILE A 250 3.05 -22.34 6.12
C ILE A 250 2.69 -22.39 4.62
N SER A 251 3.31 -23.30 3.87
CA SER A 251 2.99 -23.49 2.45
C SER A 251 1.52 -23.82 2.24
N ARG A 252 0.93 -24.70 3.07
CA ARG A 252 -0.51 -25.06 2.98
C ARG A 252 -1.40 -23.92 3.42
N ALA A 253 -1.12 -23.32 4.57
CA ALA A 253 -1.88 -22.21 5.14
C ALA A 253 -1.93 -21.00 4.21
N SER A 254 -0.86 -20.78 3.44
CA SER A 254 -0.81 -19.72 2.43
C SER A 254 -1.43 -20.12 1.07
N GLY A 255 -2.08 -21.29 0.97
CA GLY A 255 -2.85 -21.69 -0.18
C GLY A 255 -2.05 -22.35 -1.32
N PHE A 256 -0.80 -22.74 -1.09
CA PHE A 256 -0.04 -23.50 -2.10
C PHE A 256 -0.42 -24.99 -2.02
N ARG A 257 -0.91 -25.50 -3.14
CA ARG A 257 -1.32 -26.92 -3.26
C ARG A 257 -0.13 -27.89 -3.10
N TYR A 258 1.04 -27.50 -3.59
CA TYR A 258 2.26 -28.32 -3.57
C TYR A 258 3.43 -27.51 -3.00
N TYR A 259 4.16 -28.11 -2.06
CA TYR A 259 5.36 -27.53 -1.47
C TYR A 259 6.42 -27.16 -2.51
N SER A 260 6.60 -28.00 -3.55
CA SER A 260 7.54 -27.72 -4.63
C SER A 260 7.21 -26.43 -5.43
N THR A 261 5.92 -26.08 -5.52
CA THR A 261 5.49 -24.82 -6.15
C THR A 261 5.78 -23.63 -5.25
N PHE A 262 5.55 -23.78 -3.96
CA PHE A 262 5.91 -22.78 -2.94
C PHE A 262 7.42 -22.53 -2.92
N SER A 263 8.24 -23.57 -2.73
CA SER A 263 9.71 -23.46 -2.62
C SER A 263 10.39 -22.85 -3.87
N ARG A 264 9.81 -23.06 -5.07
CA ARG A 264 10.32 -22.41 -6.29
C ARG A 264 9.85 -20.96 -6.45
N ALA A 265 8.79 -20.57 -5.78
CA ALA A 265 8.21 -19.26 -5.89
C ALA A 265 8.71 -18.32 -4.79
N PHE A 266 9.06 -18.89 -3.64
CA PHE A 266 9.62 -18.23 -2.47
C PHE A 266 11.13 -18.05 -2.61
#